data_86cfdcb71acee0ca6cb91216ad078ea7
#
_entry.id   86cfdcb71acee0ca6cb91216ad078ea7
#
_cell.length_a   1.000
_cell.length_b   1.000
_cell.length_c   1.000
_cell.angle_alpha   90.00
_cell.angle_beta   90.00
_cell.angle_gamma   90.00
#
_symmetry.space_group_name_H-M   'P 1'
#
loop_
_entity.id
_entity.type
_entity.pdbx_description
1 polymer ?
#
loop_
_entity_poly.entity_id
_entity_poly.type
_entity_poly.pdbx_seq_one_letter_code
_entity_poly.pdbx_strand_id
1 'polypeptide(L)'
;MSGLLKFITCGSVDDGKSTLIGHILYDSKLLYADQEKALELDSKVGSRGGAIDYSLLLDGLMAEREQGITIDVAYRYFTTEKRSFIVADTPGHEEYTRNMAVGASFADLAVILVDAKQGVLVQTRRHARICALMGIRYFVFAVNKMDLVDYSEERFKEIVDQIQELSKELHLESVKIIPVSATEGDNVTTHSDNMPWYTQEPLLAYLENIDVSEKKQEEGFYMPVQRVCRPDHTFRGFQGQIESGAVSVGDTIVTLPSNEHAKVKSILVGDKDAQTADAGRPVTIQLDKEVDVSRGCVLAKDTKLPVSKKFTATILWMDDEELTVGKDYLVKLGTRTIPGILKNIQYKIDVNTGEFIPVGRLRKNEIAVCDLVLQEEIVIDAFAKHKTLGELILIDRISNMTSACGVVENPTLDETKDLKCAFAHGNLKANGDIFEEYYYDLEAMNVFKVQPSDKTYTIGDVIPVKGETYQYPDSFDVVVLREQVAVSIRDQKVTAIIPLADFAYNDVPVINGRGFAVHVTSGA
;
A
#
# COMPACT_ATOMS: atom_id res chain seq x y z
N MET A 1 -8.51 -11.61 27.64
CA MET A 1 -9.18 -11.43 26.34
C MET A 1 -8.12 -10.97 25.35
N SER A 2 -7.94 -11.70 24.27
CA SER A 2 -7.18 -11.19 23.11
C SER A 2 -7.90 -9.93 22.62
N GLY A 3 -7.19 -8.85 22.33
CA GLY A 3 -7.77 -7.54 22.00
C GLY A 3 -8.75 -7.55 20.80
N LEU A 4 -9.04 -6.36 20.27
CA LEU A 4 -9.85 -6.19 19.07
C LEU A 4 -9.08 -6.69 17.83
N LEU A 5 -9.74 -7.46 16.95
CA LEU A 5 -9.25 -7.77 15.61
C LEU A 5 -10.09 -7.02 14.56
N LYS A 6 -9.41 -6.31 13.70
CA LYS A 6 -10.01 -5.67 12.52
C LYS A 6 -9.62 -6.47 11.29
N PHE A 7 -10.59 -6.98 10.55
CA PHE A 7 -10.30 -7.73 9.34
C PHE A 7 -11.19 -7.34 8.17
N ILE A 8 -10.69 -7.54 6.97
CA ILE A 8 -11.39 -7.30 5.72
C ILE A 8 -11.74 -8.63 5.07
N THR A 9 -12.90 -8.73 4.45
CA THR A 9 -13.22 -9.80 3.50
C THR A 9 -13.14 -9.28 2.09
N CYS A 10 -12.41 -9.97 1.24
CA CYS A 10 -12.24 -9.64 -0.18
C CYS A 10 -12.18 -10.92 -1.04
N GLY A 11 -12.37 -10.76 -2.33
CA GLY A 11 -12.50 -11.85 -3.29
C GLY A 11 -13.34 -11.38 -4.48
N SER A 12 -13.46 -12.21 -5.51
CA SER A 12 -14.26 -11.90 -6.68
C SER A 12 -15.76 -11.77 -6.37
N VAL A 13 -16.51 -11.25 -7.32
CA VAL A 13 -17.97 -11.31 -7.24
C VAL A 13 -18.38 -12.80 -7.14
N ASP A 14 -19.39 -13.10 -6.36
CA ASP A 14 -19.91 -14.45 -6.11
C ASP A 14 -18.98 -15.42 -5.36
N ASP A 15 -17.81 -15.01 -4.87
CA ASP A 15 -16.96 -15.88 -4.04
C ASP A 15 -17.58 -16.19 -2.66
N GLY A 16 -18.67 -15.52 -2.28
CA GLY A 16 -19.42 -15.78 -1.06
C GLY A 16 -18.96 -15.00 0.18
N LYS A 17 -18.40 -13.78 -0.01
CA LYS A 17 -17.94 -12.90 1.08
C LYS A 17 -19.03 -12.62 2.11
N SER A 18 -20.13 -12.04 1.66
CA SER A 18 -21.25 -11.66 2.53
C SER A 18 -21.91 -12.90 3.14
N THR A 19 -21.96 -14.02 2.40
CA THR A 19 -22.46 -15.30 2.92
C THR A 19 -21.59 -15.79 4.08
N LEU A 20 -20.26 -15.73 3.95
CA LEU A 20 -19.32 -16.17 4.99
C LEU A 20 -19.48 -15.39 6.29
N ILE A 21 -19.52 -14.04 6.17
CA ILE A 21 -19.71 -13.19 7.35
C ILE A 21 -21.08 -13.41 7.99
N GLY A 22 -22.13 -13.48 7.16
CA GLY A 22 -23.48 -13.73 7.63
C GLY A 22 -23.60 -15.07 8.36
N HIS A 23 -22.95 -16.12 7.88
CA HIS A 23 -22.90 -17.43 8.54
C HIS A 23 -22.17 -17.34 9.90
N ILE A 24 -21.03 -16.66 9.98
CA ILE A 24 -20.32 -16.43 11.25
C ILE A 24 -21.23 -15.74 12.27
N LEU A 25 -21.95 -14.70 11.86
CA LEU A 25 -22.84 -13.94 12.74
C LEU A 25 -24.02 -14.79 13.22
N TYR A 26 -24.61 -15.60 12.34
CA TYR A 26 -25.73 -16.46 12.63
C TYR A 26 -25.35 -17.58 13.61
N ASP A 27 -24.33 -18.35 13.30
CA ASP A 27 -23.89 -19.51 14.12
C ASP A 27 -23.36 -19.05 15.50
N SER A 28 -22.71 -17.91 15.55
CA SER A 28 -22.21 -17.34 16.81
C SER A 28 -23.34 -16.77 17.69
N LYS A 29 -24.61 -16.83 17.25
CA LYS A 29 -25.79 -16.29 17.95
C LYS A 29 -25.65 -14.81 18.29
N LEU A 30 -25.07 -14.06 17.39
CA LEU A 30 -24.78 -12.64 17.54
C LEU A 30 -25.85 -11.73 16.94
N LEU A 31 -26.92 -12.33 16.40
CA LEU A 31 -28.08 -11.64 15.86
C LEU A 31 -29.10 -11.35 16.97
N TYR A 32 -29.79 -10.21 16.84
CA TYR A 32 -30.97 -9.97 17.64
C TYR A 32 -32.15 -10.80 17.12
N ALA A 33 -33.05 -11.19 18.02
CA ALA A 33 -34.17 -12.08 17.69
C ALA A 33 -35.13 -11.57 16.58
N ASP A 34 -35.21 -10.26 16.40
CA ASP A 34 -35.93 -9.61 15.31
C ASP A 34 -35.19 -9.74 13.97
N GLN A 35 -33.86 -9.61 13.98
CA GLN A 35 -33.01 -9.80 12.78
C GLN A 35 -33.02 -11.27 12.32
N GLU A 36 -32.94 -12.21 13.25
CA GLU A 36 -33.03 -13.66 12.94
C GLU A 36 -34.36 -14.01 12.28
N LYS A 37 -35.49 -13.51 12.84
CA LYS A 37 -36.82 -13.70 12.25
C LYS A 37 -36.98 -13.05 10.89
N ALA A 38 -36.44 -11.83 10.72
CA ALA A 38 -36.48 -11.15 9.43
C ALA A 38 -35.69 -11.95 8.38
N LEU A 39 -34.50 -12.45 8.72
CA LEU A 39 -33.67 -13.25 7.85
C LEU A 39 -34.40 -14.55 7.42
N GLU A 40 -35.04 -15.25 8.35
CA GLU A 40 -35.82 -16.45 8.04
C GLU A 40 -37.00 -16.15 7.12
N LEU A 41 -37.69 -15.03 7.30
CA LEU A 41 -38.81 -14.62 6.47
C LEU A 41 -38.37 -14.23 5.06
N ASP A 42 -37.32 -13.41 4.96
CA ASP A 42 -36.77 -12.95 3.68
C ASP A 42 -36.18 -14.11 2.88
N SER A 43 -35.51 -15.07 3.56
CA SER A 43 -34.96 -16.29 2.94
C SER A 43 -36.05 -17.20 2.37
N LYS A 44 -37.27 -17.25 2.98
CA LYS A 44 -38.41 -18.04 2.46
C LYS A 44 -38.97 -17.47 1.16
N VAL A 45 -38.80 -16.15 0.92
CA VAL A 45 -39.28 -15.47 -0.30
C VAL A 45 -38.23 -15.54 -1.40
N GLY A 46 -36.96 -15.83 -1.06
CA GLY A 46 -35.83 -15.84 -1.97
C GLY A 46 -35.70 -17.11 -2.82
N SER A 47 -34.74 -17.11 -3.73
CA SER A 47 -34.53 -18.12 -4.78
C SER A 47 -33.93 -19.46 -4.31
N ARG A 48 -33.55 -19.61 -3.02
CA ARG A 48 -32.84 -20.79 -2.48
C ARG A 48 -33.74 -21.90 -1.90
N GLY A 49 -35.00 -21.95 -2.30
CA GLY A 49 -35.89 -23.07 -1.90
C GLY A 49 -36.20 -23.15 -0.39
N GLY A 50 -36.04 -22.04 0.35
CA GLY A 50 -36.32 -21.95 1.79
C GLY A 50 -35.11 -22.14 2.69
N ALA A 51 -33.90 -22.37 2.15
CA ALA A 51 -32.66 -22.31 2.92
C ALA A 51 -32.31 -20.86 3.31
N ILE A 52 -31.64 -20.68 4.45
CA ILE A 52 -31.25 -19.35 4.93
C ILE A 52 -30.26 -18.72 3.97
N ASP A 53 -30.55 -17.48 3.56
CA ASP A 53 -29.63 -16.66 2.77
C ASP A 53 -28.90 -15.67 3.68
N TYR A 54 -27.71 -16.08 4.11
CA TYR A 54 -26.88 -15.30 5.03
C TYR A 54 -26.39 -13.97 4.47
N SER A 55 -26.36 -13.79 3.14
CA SER A 55 -25.90 -12.54 2.49
C SER A 55 -26.82 -11.36 2.81
N LEU A 56 -28.11 -11.62 3.01
CA LEU A 56 -29.12 -10.61 3.34
C LEU A 56 -28.83 -9.86 4.65
N LEU A 57 -28.00 -10.42 5.53
CA LEU A 57 -27.58 -9.74 6.77
C LEU A 57 -26.66 -8.54 6.53
N LEU A 58 -25.99 -8.51 5.41
CA LEU A 58 -24.97 -7.49 5.10
C LEU A 58 -25.44 -6.47 4.07
N ASP A 59 -26.37 -6.83 3.20
CA ASP A 59 -26.88 -5.98 2.14
C ASP A 59 -27.65 -4.77 2.73
N GLY A 60 -26.95 -3.66 2.86
CA GLY A 60 -27.45 -2.43 3.47
C GLY A 60 -28.12 -1.48 2.49
N LEU A 61 -27.63 -1.41 1.25
CA LEU A 61 -28.11 -0.52 0.21
C LEU A 61 -29.18 -1.22 -0.67
N MET A 62 -30.18 -0.46 -1.08
CA MET A 62 -31.21 -0.97 -1.99
C MET A 62 -30.59 -1.43 -3.32
N ALA A 63 -29.59 -0.66 -3.82
CA ALA A 63 -28.85 -1.01 -5.03
C ALA A 63 -28.05 -2.30 -4.92
N GLU A 64 -27.50 -2.63 -3.76
CA GLU A 64 -26.80 -3.88 -3.49
C GLU A 64 -27.77 -5.07 -3.56
N ARG A 65 -28.96 -4.93 -2.97
CA ARG A 65 -30.02 -5.96 -3.02
C ARG A 65 -30.55 -6.19 -4.43
N GLU A 66 -30.70 -5.11 -5.22
CA GLU A 66 -31.19 -5.20 -6.60
C GLU A 66 -30.16 -5.82 -7.55
N GLN A 67 -28.88 -5.51 -7.34
CA GLN A 67 -27.80 -5.97 -8.22
C GLN A 67 -27.14 -7.26 -7.73
N GLY A 68 -27.32 -7.62 -6.46
CA GLY A 68 -26.70 -8.78 -5.83
C GLY A 68 -25.19 -8.66 -5.65
N ILE A 69 -24.66 -7.43 -5.58
CA ILE A 69 -23.22 -7.14 -5.41
C ILE A 69 -23.01 -6.11 -4.30
N THR A 70 -21.92 -6.25 -3.57
CA THR A 70 -21.45 -5.22 -2.63
C THR A 70 -20.89 -4.03 -3.40
N ILE A 71 -21.36 -2.83 -3.12
CA ILE A 71 -20.94 -1.57 -3.77
C ILE A 71 -20.05 -0.77 -2.84
N ASP A 72 -20.44 -0.63 -1.58
CA ASP A 72 -19.70 0.13 -0.57
C ASP A 72 -19.17 -0.79 0.53
N VAL A 73 -18.29 -0.29 1.38
CA VAL A 73 -17.73 -1.05 2.50
C VAL A 73 -18.76 -1.15 3.62
N ALA A 74 -19.17 -2.35 3.96
CA ALA A 74 -20.06 -2.60 5.08
C ALA A 74 -19.27 -3.01 6.32
N TYR A 75 -19.32 -2.19 7.38
CA TYR A 75 -18.68 -2.52 8.65
C TYR A 75 -19.66 -3.22 9.59
N ARG A 76 -19.22 -4.34 10.17
CA ARG A 76 -19.96 -5.07 11.21
C ARG A 76 -19.10 -5.28 12.44
N TYR A 77 -19.74 -5.18 13.59
CA TYR A 77 -19.12 -5.32 14.91
C TYR A 77 -19.72 -6.51 15.60
N PHE A 78 -18.88 -7.41 16.06
CA PHE A 78 -19.33 -8.55 16.85
C PHE A 78 -18.28 -8.97 17.87
N THR A 79 -18.71 -9.71 18.89
CA THR A 79 -17.83 -10.17 19.97
C THR A 79 -18.20 -11.60 20.31
N THR A 80 -17.20 -12.47 20.30
CA THR A 80 -17.30 -13.82 20.87
C THR A 80 -16.84 -13.82 22.32
N GLU A 81 -16.91 -14.95 22.99
CA GLU A 81 -16.40 -15.08 24.36
C GLU A 81 -14.89 -14.79 24.47
N LYS A 82 -14.14 -14.95 23.36
CA LYS A 82 -12.69 -14.83 23.34
C LYS A 82 -12.18 -13.49 22.81
N ARG A 83 -12.87 -12.90 21.81
CA ARG A 83 -12.36 -11.73 21.11
C ARG A 83 -13.47 -10.85 20.54
N SER A 84 -13.19 -9.54 20.44
CA SER A 84 -14.02 -8.58 19.70
C SER A 84 -13.51 -8.40 18.28
N PHE A 85 -14.43 -8.19 17.34
CA PHE A 85 -14.13 -8.10 15.92
C PHE A 85 -14.79 -6.87 15.28
N ILE A 86 -14.10 -6.30 14.31
CA ILE A 86 -14.66 -5.41 13.31
C ILE A 86 -14.35 -6.02 11.94
N VAL A 87 -15.36 -6.36 11.18
CA VAL A 87 -15.20 -6.84 9.82
C VAL A 87 -15.65 -5.78 8.83
N ALA A 88 -14.83 -5.55 7.81
CA ALA A 88 -15.17 -4.75 6.64
C ALA A 88 -15.47 -5.71 5.48
N ASP A 89 -16.73 -5.81 5.09
CA ASP A 89 -17.12 -6.50 3.86
C ASP A 89 -16.92 -5.55 2.68
N THR A 90 -16.19 -5.99 1.65
CA THR A 90 -15.77 -5.12 0.56
C THR A 90 -16.20 -5.61 -0.81
N PRO A 91 -16.40 -4.68 -1.75
CA PRO A 91 -16.76 -5.00 -3.13
C PRO A 91 -15.74 -5.95 -3.79
N GLY A 92 -16.25 -6.90 -4.58
CA GLY A 92 -15.42 -7.80 -5.39
C GLY A 92 -15.16 -7.29 -6.81
N HIS A 93 -15.96 -6.35 -7.31
CA HIS A 93 -15.88 -5.84 -8.66
C HIS A 93 -14.79 -4.77 -8.80
N GLU A 94 -14.04 -4.81 -9.91
CA GLU A 94 -12.89 -3.91 -10.12
C GLU A 94 -13.25 -2.41 -10.14
N GLU A 95 -14.48 -2.07 -10.53
CA GLU A 95 -14.96 -0.69 -10.53
C GLU A 95 -14.95 -0.08 -9.13
N TYR A 96 -15.14 -0.90 -8.10
CA TYR A 96 -15.20 -0.48 -6.70
C TYR A 96 -13.86 -0.70 -5.95
N THR A 97 -12.76 -0.82 -6.67
CA THR A 97 -11.41 -1.00 -6.09
C THR A 97 -11.07 0.09 -5.06
N ARG A 98 -11.55 1.32 -5.25
CA ARG A 98 -11.43 2.41 -4.26
C ARG A 98 -12.00 2.01 -2.89
N ASN A 99 -13.22 1.50 -2.87
CA ASN A 99 -13.91 1.12 -1.63
C ASN A 99 -13.18 -0.06 -0.97
N MET A 100 -12.72 -1.02 -1.77
CA MET A 100 -11.90 -2.13 -1.30
C MET A 100 -10.60 -1.63 -0.63
N ALA A 101 -9.88 -0.68 -1.24
CA ALA A 101 -8.67 -0.11 -0.66
C ALA A 101 -8.93 0.63 0.67
N VAL A 102 -10.07 1.32 0.80
CA VAL A 102 -10.50 1.95 2.06
C VAL A 102 -10.71 0.91 3.15
N GLY A 103 -11.38 -0.20 2.84
CA GLY A 103 -11.54 -1.32 3.78
C GLY A 103 -10.20 -1.93 4.19
N ALA A 104 -9.29 -2.10 3.24
CA ALA A 104 -7.95 -2.66 3.49
C ALA A 104 -7.09 -1.76 4.39
N SER A 105 -7.16 -0.45 4.25
CA SER A 105 -6.37 0.49 5.07
C SER A 105 -6.70 0.46 6.56
N PHE A 106 -7.91 -0.03 6.89
CA PHE A 106 -8.41 -0.13 8.26
C PHE A 106 -8.00 -1.45 8.95
N ALA A 107 -7.76 -2.52 8.18
CA ALA A 107 -7.70 -3.89 8.68
C ALA A 107 -6.29 -4.32 9.12
N ASP A 108 -6.23 -5.20 10.12
CA ASP A 108 -5.02 -5.86 10.59
C ASP A 108 -4.78 -7.18 9.84
N LEU A 109 -5.86 -7.79 9.31
CA LEU A 109 -5.87 -9.09 8.66
C LEU A 109 -6.81 -9.09 7.44
N ALA A 110 -6.42 -9.79 6.38
CA ALA A 110 -7.27 -10.00 5.20
C ALA A 110 -7.75 -11.45 5.11
N VAL A 111 -9.06 -11.64 4.99
CA VAL A 111 -9.68 -12.90 4.59
C VAL A 111 -10.02 -12.82 3.11
N ILE A 112 -9.25 -13.50 2.28
CA ILE A 112 -9.43 -13.52 0.83
C ILE A 112 -10.13 -14.82 0.44
N LEU A 113 -11.34 -14.70 -0.12
CA LEU A 113 -12.09 -15.84 -0.59
C LEU A 113 -11.60 -16.28 -1.97
N VAL A 114 -11.53 -17.58 -2.16
CA VAL A 114 -11.16 -18.21 -3.43
C VAL A 114 -12.19 -19.29 -3.73
N ASP A 115 -12.90 -19.18 -4.84
CA ASP A 115 -13.87 -20.21 -5.27
C ASP A 115 -13.14 -21.51 -5.63
N ALA A 116 -13.49 -22.62 -4.97
CA ALA A 116 -12.85 -23.93 -5.18
C ALA A 116 -12.96 -24.44 -6.63
N LYS A 117 -14.00 -24.05 -7.37
CA LYS A 117 -14.14 -24.41 -8.80
C LYS A 117 -13.16 -23.64 -9.67
N GLN A 118 -12.95 -22.34 -9.38
CA GLN A 118 -12.22 -21.43 -10.24
C GLN A 118 -10.73 -21.36 -9.88
N GLY A 119 -10.38 -21.46 -8.59
CA GLY A 119 -9.03 -21.25 -8.11
C GLY A 119 -8.65 -19.77 -8.03
N VAL A 120 -7.35 -19.48 -8.08
CA VAL A 120 -6.82 -18.12 -7.97
C VAL A 120 -7.05 -17.33 -9.26
N LEU A 121 -7.89 -16.31 -9.20
CA LEU A 121 -8.24 -15.44 -10.31
C LEU A 121 -7.43 -14.12 -10.29
N VAL A 122 -7.54 -13.35 -11.37
CA VAL A 122 -6.96 -11.99 -11.48
C VAL A 122 -7.40 -11.09 -10.31
N GLN A 123 -8.68 -11.14 -9.94
CA GLN A 123 -9.20 -10.35 -8.81
C GLN A 123 -8.60 -10.78 -7.47
N THR A 124 -8.38 -12.09 -7.26
CA THR A 124 -7.70 -12.61 -6.08
C THR A 124 -6.28 -12.02 -5.95
N ARG A 125 -5.52 -12.00 -7.07
CA ARG A 125 -4.18 -11.39 -7.13
C ARG A 125 -4.23 -9.89 -6.84
N ARG A 126 -5.16 -9.17 -7.47
CA ARG A 126 -5.36 -7.73 -7.27
C ARG A 126 -5.66 -7.40 -5.81
N HIS A 127 -6.61 -8.11 -5.20
CA HIS A 127 -7.00 -7.89 -3.82
C HIS A 127 -5.86 -8.18 -2.85
N ALA A 128 -5.14 -9.28 -3.03
CA ALA A 128 -3.97 -9.61 -2.22
C ALA A 128 -2.89 -8.52 -2.32
N ARG A 129 -2.62 -8.01 -3.52
CA ARG A 129 -1.66 -6.92 -3.75
C ARG A 129 -2.07 -5.61 -3.09
N ILE A 130 -3.34 -5.23 -3.19
CA ILE A 130 -3.85 -4.02 -2.53
C ILE A 130 -3.80 -4.17 -1.01
N CYS A 131 -4.20 -5.32 -0.46
CA CYS A 131 -4.09 -5.59 0.97
C CYS A 131 -2.64 -5.49 1.46
N ALA A 132 -1.69 -6.07 0.73
CA ALA A 132 -0.26 -5.97 1.03
C ALA A 132 0.24 -4.51 0.94
N LEU A 133 -0.17 -3.76 -0.10
CA LEU A 133 0.15 -2.33 -0.26
C LEU A 133 -0.37 -1.49 0.93
N MET A 134 -1.57 -1.80 1.43
CA MET A 134 -2.15 -1.14 2.61
C MET A 134 -1.53 -1.62 3.93
N GLY A 135 -0.49 -2.45 3.89
CA GLY A 135 0.30 -2.88 5.04
C GLY A 135 -0.32 -4.02 5.85
N ILE A 136 -1.26 -4.75 5.28
CA ILE A 136 -1.76 -5.99 5.90
C ILE A 136 -0.66 -7.06 5.81
N ARG A 137 -0.33 -7.67 6.95
CA ARG A 137 0.71 -8.72 7.07
C ARG A 137 0.12 -10.12 7.21
N TYR A 138 -1.11 -10.22 7.70
CA TYR A 138 -1.77 -11.48 8.01
C TYR A 138 -2.84 -11.78 6.96
N PHE A 139 -2.70 -12.89 6.28
CA PHE A 139 -3.59 -13.30 5.21
C PHE A 139 -4.22 -14.66 5.51
N VAL A 140 -5.52 -14.72 5.38
CA VAL A 140 -6.27 -15.98 5.37
C VAL A 140 -6.89 -16.15 4.00
N PHE A 141 -6.50 -17.20 3.28
CA PHE A 141 -7.19 -17.58 2.06
C PHE A 141 -8.25 -18.63 2.42
N ALA A 142 -9.50 -18.22 2.33
CA ALA A 142 -10.64 -19.11 2.54
C ALA A 142 -11.03 -19.73 1.19
N VAL A 143 -10.65 -20.99 0.97
CA VAL A 143 -11.02 -21.75 -0.24
C VAL A 143 -12.47 -22.18 -0.06
N ASN A 144 -13.37 -21.38 -0.62
CA ASN A 144 -14.82 -21.49 -0.41
C ASN A 144 -15.50 -22.35 -1.47
N LYS A 145 -16.72 -22.75 -1.17
CA LYS A 145 -17.56 -23.62 -2.01
C LYS A 145 -16.97 -25.01 -2.21
N MET A 146 -16.35 -25.55 -1.16
CA MET A 146 -15.82 -26.92 -1.18
C MET A 146 -16.93 -27.96 -1.41
N ASP A 147 -18.16 -27.66 -1.02
CA ASP A 147 -19.37 -28.43 -1.33
C ASP A 147 -19.60 -28.63 -2.84
N LEU A 148 -19.21 -27.64 -3.66
CA LEU A 148 -19.38 -27.71 -5.12
C LEU A 148 -18.28 -28.49 -5.85
N VAL A 149 -17.27 -28.95 -5.14
CA VAL A 149 -16.17 -29.80 -5.64
C VAL A 149 -16.06 -31.10 -4.82
N ASP A 150 -17.19 -31.54 -4.26
CA ASP A 150 -17.32 -32.79 -3.49
C ASP A 150 -16.30 -32.90 -2.34
N TYR A 151 -15.96 -31.75 -1.73
CA TYR A 151 -15.00 -31.62 -0.62
C TYR A 151 -13.61 -32.22 -0.92
N SER A 152 -13.18 -32.19 -2.20
CA SER A 152 -11.98 -32.84 -2.70
C SER A 152 -10.70 -32.26 -2.08
N GLU A 153 -9.94 -33.11 -1.38
CA GLU A 153 -8.61 -32.79 -0.87
C GLU A 153 -7.60 -32.48 -1.99
N GLU A 154 -7.69 -33.19 -3.13
CA GLU A 154 -6.83 -33.01 -4.28
C GLU A 154 -7.01 -31.61 -4.88
N ARG A 155 -8.28 -31.21 -5.10
CA ARG A 155 -8.62 -29.88 -5.60
C ARG A 155 -8.14 -28.78 -4.64
N PHE A 156 -8.30 -28.98 -3.35
CA PHE A 156 -7.78 -28.04 -2.36
C PHE A 156 -6.26 -27.88 -2.45
N LYS A 157 -5.50 -28.98 -2.60
CA LYS A 157 -4.03 -28.94 -2.75
C LYS A 157 -3.59 -28.18 -3.99
N GLU A 158 -4.25 -28.35 -5.13
CA GLU A 158 -3.98 -27.56 -6.34
C GLU A 158 -4.11 -26.05 -6.09
N ILE A 159 -5.15 -25.64 -5.35
CA ILE A 159 -5.38 -24.23 -5.02
C ILE A 159 -4.34 -23.73 -3.99
N VAL A 160 -3.96 -24.57 -3.05
CA VAL A 160 -2.88 -24.27 -2.09
C VAL A 160 -1.58 -23.94 -2.83
N ASP A 161 -1.21 -24.71 -3.86
CA ASP A 161 -0.03 -24.46 -4.66
C ASP A 161 -0.10 -23.10 -5.38
N GLN A 162 -1.25 -22.76 -5.97
CA GLN A 162 -1.49 -21.45 -6.61
C GLN A 162 -1.37 -20.28 -5.60
N ILE A 163 -1.92 -20.45 -4.40
CA ILE A 163 -1.85 -19.44 -3.34
C ILE A 163 -0.41 -19.28 -2.83
N GLN A 164 0.33 -20.38 -2.71
CA GLN A 164 1.73 -20.33 -2.29
C GLN A 164 2.61 -19.61 -3.31
N GLU A 165 2.36 -19.82 -4.61
CA GLU A 165 3.04 -19.09 -5.68
C GLU A 165 2.76 -17.58 -5.59
N LEU A 166 1.48 -17.20 -5.48
CA LEU A 166 1.07 -15.81 -5.26
C LEU A 166 1.69 -15.21 -4.00
N SER A 167 1.76 -15.96 -2.92
CA SER A 167 2.32 -15.51 -1.64
C SER A 167 3.82 -15.23 -1.75
N LYS A 168 4.55 -16.03 -2.53
CA LYS A 168 5.97 -15.80 -2.80
C LYS A 168 6.18 -14.56 -3.68
N GLU A 169 5.36 -14.40 -4.72
CA GLU A 169 5.39 -13.23 -5.62
C GLU A 169 5.16 -11.93 -4.84
N LEU A 170 4.20 -11.92 -3.92
CA LEU A 170 3.82 -10.74 -3.13
C LEU A 170 4.60 -10.59 -1.83
N HIS A 171 5.50 -11.52 -1.52
CA HIS A 171 6.25 -11.56 -0.24
C HIS A 171 5.34 -11.47 0.99
N LEU A 172 4.19 -12.19 0.98
CA LEU A 172 3.26 -12.16 2.10
C LEU A 172 3.89 -12.80 3.34
N GLU A 173 3.81 -12.12 4.49
CA GLU A 173 4.53 -12.53 5.70
C GLU A 173 3.86 -13.72 6.41
N SER A 174 2.54 -13.70 6.56
CA SER A 174 1.78 -14.71 7.28
C SER A 174 0.57 -15.14 6.47
N VAL A 175 0.58 -16.39 6.01
CA VAL A 175 -0.46 -16.94 5.16
C VAL A 175 -1.06 -18.19 5.79
N LYS A 176 -2.37 -18.20 5.97
CA LYS A 176 -3.17 -19.35 6.39
C LYS A 176 -4.15 -19.71 5.28
N ILE A 177 -4.30 -20.98 4.96
CA ILE A 177 -5.23 -21.45 3.93
C ILE A 177 -6.20 -22.41 4.59
N ILE A 178 -7.51 -22.13 4.45
CA ILE A 178 -8.58 -22.89 5.12
C ILE A 178 -9.62 -23.27 4.08
N PRO A 179 -9.94 -24.59 3.92
CA PRO A 179 -11.04 -25.01 3.07
C PRO A 179 -12.37 -24.80 3.81
N VAL A 180 -13.33 -24.13 3.18
CA VAL A 180 -14.62 -23.82 3.79
C VAL A 180 -15.79 -24.03 2.83
N SER A 181 -16.98 -24.23 3.37
CA SER A 181 -18.23 -23.96 2.68
C SER A 181 -19.01 -22.91 3.48
N ALA A 182 -19.05 -21.68 2.96
CA ALA A 182 -19.75 -20.59 3.63
C ALA A 182 -21.26 -20.82 3.69
N THR A 183 -21.83 -21.59 2.77
CA THR A 183 -23.25 -21.92 2.73
C THR A 183 -23.60 -23.01 3.72
N GLU A 184 -22.80 -24.10 3.76
CA GLU A 184 -23.05 -25.25 4.62
C GLU A 184 -22.46 -25.11 6.03
N GLY A 185 -21.53 -24.14 6.24
CA GLY A 185 -20.87 -23.89 7.52
C GLY A 185 -19.60 -24.69 7.77
N ASP A 186 -19.21 -25.55 6.81
CA ASP A 186 -18.05 -26.42 6.94
C ASP A 186 -16.75 -25.63 7.17
N ASN A 187 -16.05 -25.91 8.27
CA ASN A 187 -14.83 -25.22 8.71
C ASN A 187 -14.96 -23.68 8.87
N VAL A 188 -16.16 -23.15 9.00
CA VAL A 188 -16.40 -21.73 9.28
C VAL A 188 -16.31 -21.49 10.78
N THR A 189 -17.22 -22.02 11.57
CA THR A 189 -17.26 -21.91 13.04
C THR A 189 -16.82 -23.20 13.73
N THR A 190 -17.13 -24.36 13.15
CA THR A 190 -16.79 -25.68 13.65
C THR A 190 -16.09 -26.51 12.59
N HIS A 191 -15.42 -27.58 13.02
CA HIS A 191 -14.83 -28.54 12.08
C HIS A 191 -15.89 -29.21 11.20
N SER A 192 -15.52 -29.40 9.93
CA SER A 192 -16.35 -30.11 8.96
C SER A 192 -16.21 -31.63 9.09
N ASP A 193 -17.33 -32.33 9.15
CA ASP A 193 -17.38 -33.81 9.03
C ASP A 193 -17.13 -34.25 7.57
N ASN A 194 -17.39 -33.38 6.60
CA ASN A 194 -17.20 -33.62 5.16
C ASN A 194 -15.73 -33.53 4.72
N MET A 195 -14.89 -32.86 5.51
CA MET A 195 -13.46 -32.67 5.24
C MET A 195 -12.57 -33.22 6.37
N PRO A 196 -12.63 -34.54 6.68
CA PRO A 196 -11.86 -35.13 7.79
C PRO A 196 -10.35 -35.07 7.57
N TRP A 197 -9.90 -34.83 6.35
CA TRP A 197 -8.50 -34.63 5.97
C TRP A 197 -7.97 -33.26 6.42
N TYR A 198 -8.83 -32.26 6.71
CA TYR A 198 -8.43 -30.97 7.26
C TYR A 198 -8.51 -31.01 8.79
N THR A 199 -7.36 -31.08 9.43
CA THR A 199 -7.24 -31.25 10.89
C THR A 199 -6.88 -29.98 11.64
N GLN A 200 -6.68 -28.87 10.91
CA GLN A 200 -6.34 -27.58 11.50
C GLN A 200 -7.61 -26.82 11.93
N GLU A 201 -7.44 -25.78 12.74
CA GLU A 201 -8.57 -25.01 13.28
C GLU A 201 -9.48 -24.39 12.21
N PRO A 202 -10.80 -24.33 12.45
CA PRO A 202 -11.76 -23.63 11.62
C PRO A 202 -11.47 -22.12 11.57
N LEU A 203 -12.09 -21.44 10.60
CA LEU A 203 -11.83 -20.02 10.34
C LEU A 203 -12.05 -19.14 11.59
N LEU A 204 -13.22 -19.24 12.24
CA LEU A 204 -13.50 -18.41 13.42
C LEU A 204 -12.52 -18.66 14.56
N ALA A 205 -12.17 -19.93 14.83
CA ALA A 205 -11.20 -20.28 15.86
C ALA A 205 -9.81 -19.71 15.56
N TYR A 206 -9.39 -19.73 14.29
CA TYR A 206 -8.14 -19.08 13.86
C TYR A 206 -8.18 -17.56 14.10
N LEU A 207 -9.28 -16.88 13.71
CA LEU A 207 -9.44 -15.44 13.92
C LEU A 207 -9.48 -15.05 15.42
N GLU A 208 -10.02 -15.92 16.28
CA GLU A 208 -10.02 -15.73 17.73
C GLU A 208 -8.61 -15.81 18.34
N ASN A 209 -7.75 -16.67 17.80
CA ASN A 209 -6.48 -17.04 18.42
C ASN A 209 -5.27 -16.30 17.82
N ILE A 210 -5.36 -15.80 16.60
CA ILE A 210 -4.22 -15.15 15.94
C ILE A 210 -3.76 -13.90 16.70
N ASP A 211 -2.45 -13.80 16.92
CA ASP A 211 -1.84 -12.60 17.46
C ASP A 211 -1.38 -11.69 16.32
N VAL A 212 -2.09 -10.59 16.14
CA VAL A 212 -1.76 -9.54 15.16
C VAL A 212 -1.04 -8.36 15.80
N SER A 213 -0.62 -8.48 17.07
CA SER A 213 0.13 -7.44 17.72
C SER A 213 1.47 -7.25 16.99
N GLU A 214 1.70 -6.04 16.54
CA GLU A 214 3.01 -5.69 16.01
C GLU A 214 4.03 -5.84 17.14
N LYS A 215 5.10 -6.61 16.89
CA LYS A 215 6.30 -6.54 17.74
C LYS A 215 6.85 -5.14 17.56
N LYS A 216 6.43 -4.20 18.43
CA LYS A 216 6.97 -2.85 18.44
C LYS A 216 8.46 -2.99 18.68
N GLN A 217 9.26 -2.65 17.66
CA GLN A 217 10.66 -2.31 17.95
C GLN A 217 10.60 -1.18 18.98
N GLU A 218 11.48 -1.20 19.97
CA GLU A 218 11.62 -0.11 20.94
C GLU A 218 12.18 1.13 20.22
N GLU A 219 11.36 1.71 19.38
CA GLU A 219 11.62 3.01 18.77
C GLU A 219 11.18 4.07 19.77
N GLY A 220 11.91 5.19 19.84
CA GLY A 220 11.61 6.26 20.75
C GLY A 220 10.20 6.83 20.59
N PHE A 221 9.84 7.77 21.48
CA PHE A 221 8.53 8.40 21.46
C PHE A 221 8.33 9.28 20.21
N TYR A 222 7.16 9.14 19.56
CA TYR A 222 6.64 10.18 18.67
C TYR A 222 5.11 10.28 18.73
N MET A 223 4.63 11.51 18.52
CA MET A 223 3.21 11.86 18.52
C MET A 223 2.94 12.91 17.43
N PRO A 224 2.22 12.58 16.37
CA PRO A 224 1.72 13.56 15.42
C PRO A 224 0.68 14.48 16.08
N VAL A 225 0.85 15.78 15.93
CA VAL A 225 -0.08 16.76 16.49
C VAL A 225 -1.30 16.88 15.59
N GLN A 226 -2.46 16.51 16.12
CA GLN A 226 -3.74 16.58 15.43
C GLN A 226 -4.46 17.91 15.68
N ARG A 227 -4.27 18.49 16.87
CA ARG A 227 -4.91 19.74 17.28
C ARG A 227 -4.05 20.48 18.30
N VAL A 228 -4.04 21.81 18.20
CA VAL A 228 -3.55 22.69 19.27
C VAL A 228 -4.76 23.18 20.07
N CYS A 229 -4.78 22.89 21.36
CA CYS A 229 -5.82 23.31 22.29
C CYS A 229 -5.34 24.54 23.08
N ARG A 230 -6.05 25.64 22.96
CA ARG A 230 -5.75 26.89 23.68
C ARG A 230 -7.03 27.51 24.19
N PRO A 231 -7.62 26.98 25.28
CA PRO A 231 -8.87 27.49 25.84
C PRO A 231 -8.73 28.92 26.39
N ASP A 232 -7.53 29.27 26.87
CA ASP A 232 -7.19 30.59 27.40
C ASP A 232 -5.70 30.91 27.17
N HIS A 233 -5.24 32.04 27.71
CA HIS A 233 -3.85 32.51 27.56
C HIS A 233 -2.84 31.76 28.45
N THR A 234 -3.30 30.96 29.41
CA THR A 234 -2.43 30.24 30.36
C THR A 234 -2.16 28.78 29.94
N PHE A 235 -2.99 28.25 29.04
CA PHE A 235 -2.90 26.87 28.59
C PHE A 235 -2.71 26.76 27.09
N ARG A 236 -1.66 26.05 26.67
CA ARG A 236 -1.44 25.61 25.28
C ARG A 236 -1.05 24.15 25.29
N GLY A 237 -1.97 23.29 24.85
CA GLY A 237 -1.80 21.84 24.80
C GLY A 237 -1.77 21.33 23.35
N PHE A 238 -0.90 20.35 23.10
CA PHE A 238 -0.78 19.65 21.83
C PHE A 238 -1.48 18.31 21.95
N GLN A 239 -2.53 18.12 21.17
CA GLN A 239 -3.37 16.92 21.19
C GLN A 239 -2.99 15.98 20.06
N GLY A 240 -2.84 14.70 20.37
CA GLY A 240 -2.55 13.65 19.42
C GLY A 240 -2.60 12.28 20.08
N GLN A 241 -2.45 11.24 19.28
CA GLN A 241 -2.24 9.89 19.76
C GLN A 241 -0.74 9.61 19.77
N ILE A 242 -0.25 8.99 20.83
CA ILE A 242 1.12 8.49 20.88
C ILE A 242 1.19 7.26 19.97
N GLU A 243 2.01 7.34 18.93
CA GLU A 243 2.15 6.26 17.96
C GLU A 243 3.22 5.26 18.37
N SER A 244 4.28 5.72 19.05
CA SER A 244 5.38 4.86 19.51
C SER A 244 5.95 5.36 20.84
N GLY A 245 6.55 4.44 21.60
CA GLY A 245 7.25 4.71 22.85
C GLY A 245 6.37 5.24 23.97
N ALA A 246 7.00 5.96 24.87
CA ALA A 246 6.37 6.57 26.05
C ALA A 246 6.94 7.97 26.32
N VAL A 247 6.13 8.82 26.92
CA VAL A 247 6.52 10.16 27.33
C VAL A 247 6.14 10.42 28.78
N SER A 248 7.02 11.08 29.54
CA SER A 248 6.82 11.44 30.94
C SER A 248 6.93 12.94 31.15
N VAL A 249 6.29 13.43 32.20
CA VAL A 249 6.46 14.81 32.65
C VAL A 249 7.93 15.07 32.98
N GLY A 250 8.50 16.16 32.46
CA GLY A 250 9.91 16.52 32.60
C GLY A 250 10.81 16.02 31.48
N ASP A 251 10.34 15.13 30.60
CA ASP A 251 11.08 14.68 29.42
C ASP A 251 11.39 15.86 28.50
N THR A 252 12.58 15.84 27.92
CA THR A 252 12.94 16.76 26.84
C THR A 252 12.51 16.14 25.52
N ILE A 253 11.68 16.84 24.78
CA ILE A 253 11.23 16.46 23.44
C ILE A 253 11.74 17.43 22.40
N VAL A 254 11.81 16.98 21.17
CA VAL A 254 12.06 17.80 19.98
C VAL A 254 10.75 17.97 19.19
N THR A 255 10.53 19.17 18.68
CA THR A 255 9.40 19.48 17.78
C THR A 255 9.87 19.47 16.34
N LEU A 256 9.19 18.72 15.49
CA LEU A 256 9.55 18.59 14.09
C LEU A 256 8.43 19.18 13.20
N PRO A 257 8.78 19.87 12.08
CA PRO A 257 10.10 20.04 11.48
C PRO A 257 10.97 21.18 12.07
N SER A 258 10.46 22.01 13.00
CA SER A 258 11.16 23.19 13.53
C SER A 258 12.45 22.88 14.29
N ASN A 259 12.63 21.63 14.73
CA ASN A 259 13.78 21.15 15.52
C ASN A 259 14.04 21.93 16.82
N GLU A 260 12.98 22.44 17.44
CA GLU A 260 13.06 23.09 18.74
C GLU A 260 12.95 22.06 19.89
N HIS A 261 13.67 22.30 20.98
CA HIS A 261 13.62 21.46 22.17
C HIS A 261 12.82 22.12 23.29
N ALA A 262 11.94 21.37 23.92
CA ALA A 262 11.15 21.82 25.07
C ALA A 262 10.93 20.67 26.06
N LYS A 263 10.60 20.99 27.32
CA LYS A 263 10.26 19.96 28.32
C LYS A 263 8.76 19.78 28.42
N VAL A 264 8.35 18.56 28.65
CA VAL A 264 6.96 18.22 28.95
C VAL A 264 6.60 18.79 30.33
N LYS A 265 5.68 19.74 30.35
CA LYS A 265 5.18 20.38 31.59
C LYS A 265 4.07 19.57 32.23
N SER A 266 3.13 19.07 31.44
CA SER A 266 2.03 18.22 31.91
C SER A 266 1.51 17.32 30.79
N ILE A 267 0.88 16.21 31.16
CA ILE A 267 0.24 15.26 30.28
C ILE A 267 -1.18 15.04 30.78
N LEU A 268 -2.18 15.17 29.91
CA LEU A 268 -3.57 14.82 30.20
C LEU A 268 -3.98 13.62 29.34
N VAL A 269 -4.57 12.61 30.00
CA VAL A 269 -5.24 11.47 29.35
C VAL A 269 -6.75 11.64 29.57
N GLY A 270 -7.46 12.04 28.53
CA GLY A 270 -8.81 12.58 28.69
C GLY A 270 -8.78 13.90 29.47
N ASP A 271 -9.41 13.92 30.64
CA ASP A 271 -9.48 15.04 31.59
C ASP A 271 -8.59 14.85 32.83
N LYS A 272 -7.80 13.79 32.89
CA LYS A 272 -6.98 13.43 34.05
C LYS A 272 -5.50 13.68 33.80
N ASP A 273 -4.83 14.25 34.84
CA ASP A 273 -3.37 14.36 34.85
C ASP A 273 -2.72 12.97 34.88
N ALA A 274 -1.67 12.81 34.09
CA ALA A 274 -0.83 11.63 34.04
C ALA A 274 0.64 12.01 34.16
N GLN A 275 1.44 11.19 34.85
CA GLN A 275 2.89 11.36 34.93
C GLN A 275 3.59 10.78 33.69
N THR A 276 3.01 9.72 33.12
CA THR A 276 3.54 9.03 31.94
C THR A 276 2.37 8.55 31.08
N ALA A 277 2.59 8.54 29.77
CA ALA A 277 1.65 7.96 28.81
C ALA A 277 2.39 7.16 27.73
N ASP A 278 1.79 6.03 27.35
CA ASP A 278 2.37 5.04 26.44
C ASP A 278 1.70 5.10 25.07
N ALA A 279 2.32 4.42 24.10
CA ALA A 279 1.80 4.26 22.73
C ALA A 279 0.36 3.76 22.68
N GLY A 280 -0.41 4.26 21.71
CA GLY A 280 -1.83 3.97 21.51
C GLY A 280 -2.78 4.83 22.33
N ARG A 281 -2.27 5.71 23.20
CA ARG A 281 -3.11 6.60 24.02
C ARG A 281 -3.27 7.98 23.38
N PRO A 282 -4.49 8.50 23.25
CA PRO A 282 -4.74 9.90 22.94
C PRO A 282 -4.42 10.77 24.16
N VAL A 283 -3.61 11.79 23.97
CA VAL A 283 -3.13 12.66 25.04
C VAL A 283 -3.17 14.14 24.66
N THR A 284 -3.12 15.00 25.69
CA THR A 284 -2.78 16.42 25.54
C THR A 284 -1.48 16.69 26.27
N ILE A 285 -0.46 17.14 25.56
CA ILE A 285 0.86 17.46 26.10
C ILE A 285 1.01 18.98 26.16
N GLN A 286 1.34 19.52 27.34
CA GLN A 286 1.72 20.91 27.51
C GLN A 286 3.25 20.99 27.65
N LEU A 287 3.87 21.98 27.01
CA LEU A 287 5.31 22.22 27.07
C LEU A 287 5.62 23.38 28.02
N ASP A 288 6.86 23.43 28.50
CA ASP A 288 7.35 24.42 29.46
C ASP A 288 7.60 25.80 28.84
N LYS A 289 7.70 25.87 27.51
CA LYS A 289 7.88 27.10 26.75
C LYS A 289 7.04 27.12 25.46
N GLU A 290 6.87 28.30 24.90
CA GLU A 290 6.29 28.47 23.57
C GLU A 290 7.24 27.91 22.50
N VAL A 291 6.71 27.14 21.56
CA VAL A 291 7.39 26.51 20.43
C VAL A 291 6.55 26.64 19.18
N ASP A 292 7.18 26.63 18.01
CA ASP A 292 6.46 26.63 16.74
C ASP A 292 5.92 25.25 16.41
N VAL A 293 4.74 24.96 16.96
CA VAL A 293 4.04 23.69 16.75
C VAL A 293 2.58 23.96 16.37
N SER A 294 2.19 23.42 15.25
CA SER A 294 0.82 23.45 14.72
C SER A 294 0.35 22.04 14.39
N ARG A 295 -0.89 21.90 13.90
CA ARG A 295 -1.39 20.63 13.38
C ARG A 295 -0.46 20.13 12.25
N GLY A 296 -0.01 18.87 12.37
CA GLY A 296 0.88 18.22 11.42
C GLY A 296 2.36 18.26 11.80
N CYS A 297 2.73 19.03 12.83
CA CYS A 297 4.03 18.86 13.48
C CYS A 297 4.06 17.55 14.25
N VAL A 298 5.24 17.07 14.58
CA VAL A 298 5.46 15.84 15.36
C VAL A 298 6.29 16.17 16.60
N LEU A 299 5.83 15.73 17.76
CA LEU A 299 6.61 15.71 18.98
C LEU A 299 7.37 14.39 19.05
N ALA A 300 8.70 14.44 19.25
CA ALA A 300 9.55 13.26 19.24
C ALA A 300 10.58 13.26 20.37
N LYS A 301 10.99 12.07 20.81
CA LYS A 301 12.05 11.86 21.80
C LYS A 301 12.75 10.53 21.52
N ASP A 302 14.08 10.53 21.54
CA ASP A 302 14.92 9.33 21.35
C ASP A 302 14.66 8.59 20.03
N THR A 303 14.18 9.31 18.99
CA THR A 303 13.97 8.81 17.64
C THR A 303 14.43 9.83 16.60
N LYS A 304 14.86 9.33 15.45
CA LYS A 304 15.26 10.17 14.30
C LYS A 304 14.24 9.98 13.20
N LEU A 305 13.32 10.92 13.08
CA LEU A 305 12.32 10.94 12.03
C LEU A 305 12.80 11.83 10.87
N PRO A 306 12.72 11.35 9.63
CA PRO A 306 13.08 12.14 8.46
C PRO A 306 12.15 13.34 8.28
N VAL A 307 12.72 14.44 7.84
CA VAL A 307 11.98 15.65 7.42
C VAL A 307 12.31 15.89 5.97
N SER A 308 11.31 15.90 5.12
CA SER A 308 11.51 16.06 3.68
C SER A 308 10.28 16.66 3.01
N LYS A 309 10.48 17.16 1.81
CA LYS A 309 9.42 17.55 0.87
C LYS A 309 9.45 16.76 -0.43
N LYS A 310 10.44 15.86 -0.61
CA LYS A 310 10.60 15.03 -1.80
C LYS A 310 10.65 13.58 -1.38
N PHE A 311 9.80 12.74 -1.92
CA PHE A 311 9.73 11.32 -1.54
C PHE A 311 9.19 10.45 -2.68
N THR A 312 9.45 9.16 -2.60
CA THR A 312 8.89 8.15 -3.48
C THR A 312 7.74 7.43 -2.77
N ALA A 313 6.65 7.23 -3.48
CA ALA A 313 5.48 6.52 -2.97
C ALA A 313 4.93 5.54 -4.01
N THR A 314 4.43 4.39 -3.53
CA THR A 314 3.57 3.52 -4.32
C THR A 314 2.14 4.01 -4.19
N ILE A 315 1.48 4.31 -5.29
CA ILE A 315 0.11 4.82 -5.33
C ILE A 315 -0.81 3.88 -6.09
N LEU A 316 -2.07 3.80 -5.65
CA LEU A 316 -3.20 3.25 -6.40
C LEU A 316 -3.98 4.44 -6.97
N TRP A 317 -4.04 4.51 -8.30
CA TRP A 317 -4.81 5.55 -8.99
C TRP A 317 -6.30 5.19 -9.04
N MET A 318 -7.17 6.09 -8.60
CA MET A 318 -8.60 5.81 -8.41
C MET A 318 -9.51 6.78 -9.18
N ASP A 319 -8.94 7.76 -9.88
CA ASP A 319 -9.70 8.74 -10.65
C ASP A 319 -10.09 8.18 -12.03
N ASP A 320 -11.18 8.70 -12.59
CA ASP A 320 -11.60 8.39 -13.95
C ASP A 320 -10.73 9.12 -15.00
N GLU A 321 -10.18 10.30 -14.62
CA GLU A 321 -9.18 10.99 -15.43
C GLU A 321 -7.81 10.31 -15.29
N GLU A 322 -7.08 10.20 -16.41
CA GLU A 322 -5.72 9.67 -16.39
C GLU A 322 -4.78 10.58 -15.59
N LEU A 323 -3.96 9.99 -14.74
CA LEU A 323 -2.88 10.70 -14.07
C LEU A 323 -1.87 11.19 -15.10
N THR A 324 -1.54 12.48 -15.03
CA THR A 324 -0.48 13.10 -15.82
C THR A 324 0.58 13.72 -14.92
N VAL A 325 1.83 13.56 -15.31
CA VAL A 325 2.98 14.14 -14.59
C VAL A 325 2.89 15.66 -14.61
N GLY A 326 3.25 16.30 -13.50
CA GLY A 326 3.26 17.76 -13.37
C GLY A 326 1.95 18.40 -12.92
N LYS A 327 0.86 17.62 -12.78
CA LYS A 327 -0.40 18.13 -12.23
C LYS A 327 -0.28 18.35 -10.72
N ASP A 328 -0.85 19.46 -10.24
CA ASP A 328 -0.91 19.83 -8.84
C ASP A 328 -2.04 19.10 -8.11
N TYR A 329 -1.72 18.53 -6.95
CA TYR A 329 -2.66 17.89 -6.04
C TYR A 329 -2.57 18.49 -4.64
N LEU A 330 -3.60 18.32 -3.83
CA LEU A 330 -3.47 18.38 -2.39
C LEU A 330 -3.06 17.01 -1.89
N VAL A 331 -1.88 16.92 -1.31
CA VAL A 331 -1.35 15.70 -0.69
C VAL A 331 -1.73 15.74 0.79
N LYS A 332 -2.60 14.84 1.21
CA LYS A 332 -2.90 14.63 2.62
C LYS A 332 -2.03 13.49 3.12
N LEU A 333 -1.09 13.82 4.01
CA LEU A 333 -0.18 12.90 4.66
C LEU A 333 -0.27 13.11 6.17
N GLY A 334 -0.61 12.07 6.91
CA GLY A 334 -0.92 12.18 8.33
C GLY A 334 -2.01 13.21 8.59
N THR A 335 -1.71 14.23 9.41
CA THR A 335 -2.66 15.28 9.78
C THR A 335 -2.54 16.55 8.93
N ARG A 336 -1.59 16.61 7.97
CA ARG A 336 -1.38 17.76 7.07
C ARG A 336 -2.03 17.54 5.70
N THR A 337 -2.45 18.63 5.11
CA THR A 337 -2.85 18.71 3.69
C THR A 337 -2.03 19.81 3.05
N ILE A 338 -1.19 19.45 2.09
CA ILE A 338 -0.16 20.33 1.51
C ILE A 338 -0.25 20.26 -0.01
N PRO A 339 -0.13 21.37 -0.74
CA PRO A 339 0.03 21.31 -2.18
C PRO A 339 1.29 20.53 -2.54
N GLY A 340 1.18 19.67 -3.53
CA GLY A 340 2.29 18.88 -4.05
C GLY A 340 2.09 18.53 -5.52
N ILE A 341 3.18 18.18 -6.15
CA ILE A 341 3.23 17.82 -7.56
C ILE A 341 3.73 16.40 -7.68
N LEU A 342 3.07 15.60 -8.51
CA LEU A 342 3.61 14.32 -8.95
C LEU A 342 4.64 14.63 -10.02
N LYS A 343 5.93 14.49 -9.66
CA LYS A 343 7.06 14.86 -10.51
C LYS A 343 7.31 13.83 -11.60
N ASN A 344 7.13 12.54 -11.26
CA ASN A 344 7.49 11.43 -12.13
C ASN A 344 6.70 10.17 -11.78
N ILE A 345 6.43 9.33 -12.78
CA ILE A 345 6.00 7.94 -12.62
C ILE A 345 7.22 7.07 -12.95
N GLN A 346 7.80 6.42 -11.95
CA GLN A 346 8.96 5.56 -12.20
C GLN A 346 8.56 4.35 -13.05
N TYR A 347 7.51 3.63 -12.62
CA TYR A 347 6.92 2.49 -13.33
C TYR A 347 5.55 2.16 -12.74
N LYS A 348 4.71 1.51 -13.52
CA LYS A 348 3.51 0.85 -13.00
C LYS A 348 3.79 -0.62 -12.70
N ILE A 349 3.04 -1.16 -11.76
CA ILE A 349 3.07 -2.57 -11.41
C ILE A 349 1.87 -3.24 -12.09
N ASP A 350 2.12 -4.20 -12.99
CA ASP A 350 1.05 -5.02 -13.52
C ASP A 350 0.45 -5.89 -12.41
N VAL A 351 -0.84 -5.71 -12.14
CA VAL A 351 -1.50 -6.41 -11.03
C VAL A 351 -1.66 -7.91 -11.28
N ASN A 352 -1.52 -8.36 -12.54
CA ASN A 352 -1.68 -9.75 -12.94
C ASN A 352 -0.35 -10.51 -12.90
N THR A 353 0.73 -9.88 -13.44
CA THR A 353 2.05 -10.51 -13.59
C THR A 353 3.05 -10.08 -12.53
N GLY A 354 2.81 -8.94 -11.85
CA GLY A 354 3.79 -8.33 -10.95
C GLY A 354 4.92 -7.58 -11.66
N GLU A 355 4.93 -7.54 -12.99
CA GLU A 355 5.96 -6.88 -13.78
C GLU A 355 5.96 -5.37 -13.62
N PHE A 356 7.14 -4.78 -13.67
CA PHE A 356 7.34 -3.34 -13.66
C PHE A 356 7.32 -2.81 -15.09
N ILE A 357 6.34 -1.97 -15.40
CA ILE A 357 6.12 -1.45 -16.74
C ILE A 357 6.35 0.06 -16.73
N PRO A 358 7.31 0.58 -17.51
CA PRO A 358 7.47 2.02 -17.69
C PRO A 358 6.25 2.64 -18.37
N VAL A 359 5.70 3.69 -17.78
CA VAL A 359 4.54 4.40 -18.33
C VAL A 359 4.62 5.90 -18.03
N GLY A 360 4.08 6.72 -18.91
CA GLY A 360 3.96 8.18 -18.68
C GLY A 360 2.62 8.61 -18.10
N ARG A 361 1.66 7.69 -17.96
CA ARG A 361 0.30 7.96 -17.47
C ARG A 361 -0.24 6.76 -16.71
N LEU A 362 -1.17 7.00 -15.79
CA LEU A 362 -1.91 5.94 -15.10
C LEU A 362 -3.39 6.06 -15.38
N ARG A 363 -4.02 4.91 -15.54
CA ARG A 363 -5.47 4.75 -15.62
C ARG A 363 -6.03 4.30 -14.28
N LYS A 364 -7.32 4.44 -14.13
CA LYS A 364 -8.07 3.95 -12.97
C LYS A 364 -7.70 2.51 -12.62
N ASN A 365 -7.50 2.25 -11.33
CA ASN A 365 -7.13 0.96 -10.74
C ASN A 365 -5.70 0.48 -11.07
N GLU A 366 -4.86 1.32 -11.63
CA GLU A 366 -3.44 1.02 -11.81
C GLU A 366 -2.63 1.40 -10.56
N ILE A 367 -1.61 0.59 -10.27
CA ILE A 367 -0.67 0.80 -9.16
C ILE A 367 0.67 1.20 -9.76
N ALA A 368 1.29 2.24 -9.23
CA ALA A 368 2.59 2.71 -9.71
C ALA A 368 3.46 3.29 -8.60
N VAL A 369 4.76 3.24 -8.80
CA VAL A 369 5.75 3.92 -8.00
C VAL A 369 6.00 5.30 -8.59
N CYS A 370 5.84 6.34 -7.78
CA CYS A 370 5.87 7.73 -8.21
C CYS A 370 6.72 8.59 -7.29
N ASP A 371 7.31 9.63 -7.87
CA ASP A 371 8.05 10.65 -7.14
C ASP A 371 7.17 11.88 -6.93
N LEU A 372 7.06 12.29 -5.67
CA LEU A 372 6.26 13.44 -5.26
C LEU A 372 7.15 14.53 -4.66
N VAL A 373 6.74 15.78 -4.90
CA VAL A 373 7.38 16.97 -4.33
C VAL A 373 6.31 17.83 -3.68
N LEU A 374 6.43 18.06 -2.39
CA LEU A 374 5.56 18.94 -1.62
C LEU A 374 6.06 20.40 -1.66
N GLN A 375 5.16 21.32 -1.38
CA GLN A 375 5.50 22.75 -1.28
C GLN A 375 6.34 23.04 -0.03
N GLU A 376 6.14 22.31 1.06
CA GLU A 376 6.82 22.49 2.35
C GLU A 376 7.42 21.17 2.86
N GLU A 377 8.40 21.28 3.76
CA GLU A 377 8.96 20.15 4.48
C GLU A 377 8.01 19.67 5.57
N ILE A 378 7.88 18.36 5.69
CA ILE A 378 7.12 17.71 6.75
C ILE A 378 7.86 16.50 7.29
N VAL A 379 7.44 16.02 8.44
CA VAL A 379 7.89 14.73 8.95
C VAL A 379 7.23 13.63 8.12
N ILE A 380 8.03 12.78 7.52
CA ILE A 380 7.60 11.71 6.62
C ILE A 380 8.52 10.51 6.80
N ASP A 381 7.99 9.30 6.82
CA ASP A 381 8.82 8.09 6.86
C ASP A 381 8.22 6.99 5.99
N ALA A 382 9.01 5.95 5.72
CA ALA A 382 8.52 4.79 5.00
C ALA A 382 7.32 4.16 5.75
N PHE A 383 6.26 3.86 5.01
CA PHE A 383 5.03 3.30 5.58
C PHE A 383 5.28 1.98 6.33
N ALA A 384 6.18 1.15 5.81
CA ALA A 384 6.56 -0.10 6.45
C ALA A 384 7.17 0.09 7.85
N LYS A 385 7.73 1.29 8.11
CA LYS A 385 8.35 1.64 9.39
C LYS A 385 7.41 2.38 10.31
N HIS A 386 6.76 3.44 9.80
CA HIS A 386 5.83 4.29 10.56
C HIS A 386 4.56 4.56 9.73
N LYS A 387 3.52 3.74 9.89
CA LYS A 387 2.28 3.83 9.10
C LYS A 387 1.70 5.24 9.04
N THR A 388 1.54 5.90 10.18
CA THR A 388 0.93 7.25 10.29
C THR A 388 1.75 8.36 9.64
N LEU A 389 3.05 8.14 9.40
CA LEU A 389 3.95 9.08 8.73
C LEU A 389 4.19 8.71 7.26
N GLY A 390 3.65 7.58 6.80
CA GLY A 390 3.88 7.05 5.46
C GLY A 390 2.61 6.83 4.63
N GLU A 391 1.41 6.99 5.18
CA GLU A 391 0.15 6.87 4.43
C GLU A 391 -0.26 8.21 3.82
N LEU A 392 -0.73 8.20 2.58
CA LEU A 392 -1.14 9.42 1.89
C LEU A 392 -2.35 9.23 0.97
N ILE A 393 -3.04 10.33 0.71
CA ILE A 393 -3.99 10.44 -0.40
C ILE A 393 -3.68 11.67 -1.24
N LEU A 394 -3.95 11.56 -2.54
CA LEU A 394 -3.93 12.67 -3.48
C LEU A 394 -5.36 13.15 -3.72
N ILE A 395 -5.58 14.44 -3.57
CA ILE A 395 -6.89 15.07 -3.74
C ILE A 395 -6.78 16.06 -4.90
N ASP A 396 -7.65 15.93 -5.87
CA ASP A 396 -7.71 16.89 -6.97
C ASP A 396 -8.16 18.26 -6.45
N ARG A 397 -7.44 19.31 -6.85
CA ARG A 397 -7.65 20.67 -6.32
C ARG A 397 -8.90 21.36 -6.84
N ILE A 398 -9.46 20.86 -7.94
CA ILE A 398 -10.65 21.46 -8.59
C ILE A 398 -11.90 20.74 -8.12
N SER A 399 -11.95 19.43 -8.26
CA SER A 399 -13.11 18.61 -7.91
C SER A 399 -13.21 18.30 -6.42
N ASN A 400 -12.10 18.42 -5.68
CA ASN A 400 -11.93 17.94 -4.30
C ASN A 400 -12.16 16.41 -4.12
N MET A 401 -12.10 15.66 -5.21
CA MET A 401 -12.19 14.20 -5.17
C MET A 401 -10.85 13.59 -4.80
N THR A 402 -10.88 12.47 -4.10
CA THR A 402 -9.68 11.67 -3.86
C THR A 402 -9.32 10.95 -5.16
N SER A 403 -8.18 11.30 -5.74
CA SER A 403 -7.71 10.74 -7.01
C SER A 403 -6.80 9.53 -6.83
N ALA A 404 -6.06 9.46 -5.70
CA ALA A 404 -5.23 8.30 -5.37
C ALA A 404 -5.12 8.09 -3.86
N CYS A 405 -4.84 6.84 -3.45
CA CYS A 405 -4.25 6.53 -2.16
C CYS A 405 -2.87 5.91 -2.37
N GLY A 406 -2.01 5.96 -1.37
CA GLY A 406 -0.67 5.40 -1.50
C GLY A 406 0.11 5.38 -0.21
N VAL A 407 1.29 4.79 -0.31
CA VAL A 407 2.22 4.60 0.81
C VAL A 407 3.61 5.08 0.42
N VAL A 408 4.28 5.72 1.34
CA VAL A 408 5.66 6.18 1.16
C VAL A 408 6.60 4.98 1.22
N GLU A 409 7.39 4.81 0.18
CA GLU A 409 8.45 3.79 0.11
C GLU A 409 9.77 4.34 0.63
N ASN A 410 10.13 5.53 0.13
CA ASN A 410 11.36 6.20 0.53
C ASN A 410 11.05 7.65 0.92
N PRO A 411 11.29 8.05 2.19
CA PRO A 411 10.98 9.38 2.69
C PRO A 411 11.90 10.48 2.15
N THR A 412 12.99 10.12 1.49
CA THR A 412 13.92 11.07 0.88
C THR A 412 14.19 10.64 -0.56
N LEU A 413 13.97 11.54 -1.51
CA LEU A 413 14.57 11.36 -2.82
C LEU A 413 16.08 11.60 -2.66
N ASP A 414 16.84 10.53 -2.78
CA ASP A 414 18.28 10.62 -2.86
C ASP A 414 18.61 11.29 -4.19
N GLU A 415 19.08 12.54 -4.15
CA GLU A 415 19.46 13.27 -5.37
C GLU A 415 20.61 12.57 -6.11
N THR A 416 21.36 11.69 -5.41
CA THR A 416 22.34 10.81 -6.04
C THR A 416 21.69 9.56 -6.67
N LYS A 417 20.48 9.16 -6.22
CA LYS A 417 19.67 8.14 -6.87
C LYS A 417 18.83 8.67 -8.04
N ASP A 418 18.63 9.99 -8.12
CA ASP A 418 18.10 10.65 -9.33
C ASP A 418 19.02 10.42 -10.57
N LEU A 419 20.18 9.82 -10.37
CA LEU A 419 21.13 9.42 -11.41
C LEU A 419 21.00 7.94 -11.83
N LYS A 420 20.05 7.19 -11.29
CA LYS A 420 19.75 5.83 -11.77
C LYS A 420 18.80 5.90 -12.96
N CYS A 421 19.23 5.34 -14.07
CA CYS A 421 18.41 5.27 -15.30
C CYS A 421 17.47 4.07 -15.25
N ALA A 422 16.24 4.21 -15.73
CA ALA A 422 15.39 3.08 -16.07
C ALA A 422 15.69 2.62 -17.49
N PHE A 423 16.18 1.39 -17.67
CA PHE A 423 16.46 0.81 -18.98
C PHE A 423 15.35 -0.19 -19.33
N ALA A 424 14.68 0.01 -20.43
CA ALA A 424 13.87 -1.03 -21.02
C ALA A 424 14.78 -1.88 -21.92
N HIS A 425 14.82 -3.19 -21.71
CA HIS A 425 15.53 -4.10 -22.59
C HIS A 425 14.93 -4.05 -24.00
N GLY A 426 15.65 -3.44 -24.93
CA GLY A 426 15.44 -3.66 -26.35
C GLY A 426 16.14 -4.97 -26.77
N ASN A 427 15.59 -5.67 -27.75
CA ASN A 427 16.15 -6.90 -28.28
C ASN A 427 17.63 -6.71 -28.69
N LEU A 428 18.52 -7.44 -28.02
CA LEU A 428 19.90 -7.63 -28.47
C LEU A 428 19.90 -8.31 -29.84
N LYS A 429 20.32 -7.62 -30.88
CA LYS A 429 20.67 -8.23 -32.16
C LYS A 429 22.16 -8.46 -32.18
N ALA A 430 22.55 -9.73 -32.05
CA ALA A 430 23.91 -10.15 -32.37
C ALA A 430 24.07 -10.19 -33.90
N ASN A 431 24.94 -9.38 -34.43
CA ASN A 431 25.38 -9.46 -35.80
C ASN A 431 26.87 -9.84 -35.79
N GLY A 432 27.18 -11.14 -35.79
CA GLY A 432 28.51 -11.64 -35.55
C GLY A 432 28.93 -11.44 -34.07
N ASP A 433 30.16 -11.00 -33.83
CA ASP A 433 30.70 -10.73 -32.49
C ASP A 433 30.36 -9.32 -31.94
N ILE A 434 29.46 -8.61 -32.58
CA ILE A 434 29.07 -7.24 -32.22
C ILE A 434 27.69 -7.26 -31.57
N PHE A 435 27.64 -6.91 -30.27
CA PHE A 435 26.39 -6.67 -29.58
C PHE A 435 26.03 -5.20 -29.73
N GLU A 436 24.81 -4.92 -30.21
CA GLU A 436 24.26 -3.58 -30.27
C GLU A 436 23.13 -3.44 -29.25
N GLU A 437 23.30 -2.56 -28.26
CA GLU A 437 22.29 -2.20 -27.27
C GLU A 437 21.77 -0.77 -27.54
N TYR A 438 20.46 -0.56 -27.48
CA TYR A 438 19.81 0.73 -27.72
C TYR A 438 19.28 1.33 -26.41
N TYR A 439 19.56 2.58 -26.13
CA TYR A 439 19.03 3.36 -25.05
C TYR A 439 17.97 4.34 -25.56
N TYR A 440 16.80 4.40 -24.91
CA TYR A 440 15.71 5.32 -25.23
C TYR A 440 15.48 6.27 -24.07
N ASP A 441 15.30 7.53 -24.35
CA ASP A 441 14.62 8.46 -23.46
C ASP A 441 13.11 8.21 -23.57
N LEU A 442 12.51 7.61 -22.55
CA LEU A 442 11.08 7.27 -22.56
C LEU A 442 10.18 8.50 -22.55
N GLU A 443 10.66 9.65 -22.08
CA GLU A 443 9.90 10.89 -22.08
C GLU A 443 9.97 11.60 -23.43
N ALA A 444 11.15 11.68 -24.02
CA ALA A 444 11.38 12.31 -25.32
C ALA A 444 11.36 11.32 -26.50
N MET A 445 11.26 10.01 -26.25
CA MET A 445 11.33 8.94 -27.26
C MET A 445 12.62 8.98 -28.09
N ASN A 446 13.73 9.45 -27.51
CA ASN A 446 15.02 9.54 -28.19
C ASN A 446 15.83 8.26 -28.03
N VAL A 447 16.55 7.87 -29.08
CA VAL A 447 17.43 6.68 -29.11
C VAL A 447 18.88 7.15 -29.27
N PHE A 448 19.78 6.60 -28.45
CA PHE A 448 21.20 6.96 -28.47
C PHE A 448 22.08 5.80 -28.82
N LYS A 449 23.19 6.10 -29.49
CA LYS A 449 24.25 5.16 -29.73
C LYS A 449 25.38 5.41 -28.75
N VAL A 450 25.74 4.39 -27.99
CA VAL A 450 26.84 4.42 -27.02
C VAL A 450 28.11 3.98 -27.69
N GLN A 451 29.18 4.75 -27.55
CA GLN A 451 30.50 4.38 -28.03
C GLN A 451 31.44 4.08 -26.86
N PRO A 452 32.17 2.96 -26.87
CA PRO A 452 33.20 2.70 -25.89
C PRO A 452 34.29 3.78 -25.92
N SER A 453 34.72 4.24 -24.75
CA SER A 453 35.81 5.21 -24.62
C SER A 453 36.74 4.81 -23.47
N ASP A 454 38.05 4.96 -23.70
CA ASP A 454 39.06 4.79 -22.66
C ASP A 454 39.31 6.08 -21.84
N LYS A 455 38.62 7.17 -22.20
CA LYS A 455 38.77 8.45 -21.52
C LYS A 455 37.92 8.49 -20.25
N THR A 456 38.51 8.92 -19.14
CA THR A 456 37.79 9.22 -17.91
C THR A 456 37.18 10.61 -18.02
N TYR A 457 35.87 10.72 -17.74
CA TYR A 457 35.13 11.97 -17.73
C TYR A 457 34.74 12.35 -16.31
N THR A 458 34.65 13.66 -16.09
CA THR A 458 34.13 14.26 -14.85
C THR A 458 32.90 15.10 -15.17
N ILE A 459 32.05 15.38 -14.16
CA ILE A 459 30.86 16.23 -14.36
C ILE A 459 31.31 17.61 -14.87
N GLY A 460 30.70 18.06 -15.95
CA GLY A 460 31.01 19.31 -16.64
C GLY A 460 31.96 19.18 -17.84
N ASP A 461 32.59 18.02 -18.04
CA ASP A 461 33.41 17.75 -19.22
C ASP A 461 32.56 17.71 -20.49
N VAL A 462 33.16 18.03 -21.62
CA VAL A 462 32.52 18.00 -22.94
C VAL A 462 32.77 16.63 -23.60
N ILE A 463 31.72 15.96 -24.01
CA ILE A 463 31.80 14.75 -24.80
C ILE A 463 31.85 15.11 -26.27
N PRO A 464 32.91 14.70 -27.02
CA PRO A 464 32.94 14.92 -28.45
C PRO A 464 31.88 14.05 -29.13
N VAL A 465 30.91 14.68 -29.80
CA VAL A 465 29.85 13.97 -30.52
C VAL A 465 30.45 13.18 -31.69
N LYS A 466 30.35 11.87 -31.62
CA LYS A 466 30.53 10.96 -32.74
C LYS A 466 29.42 9.92 -32.69
N GLY A 467 28.24 10.23 -33.23
CA GLY A 467 27.17 9.28 -33.34
C GLY A 467 26.01 9.85 -34.10
N GLU A 468 25.36 9.04 -34.91
CA GLU A 468 24.11 9.38 -35.57
C GLU A 468 23.01 9.37 -34.49
N THR A 469 22.48 10.55 -34.19
CA THR A 469 21.27 10.71 -33.39
C THR A 469 20.08 10.33 -34.25
N TYR A 470 19.34 9.30 -33.84
CA TYR A 470 18.05 9.00 -34.44
C TYR A 470 16.97 9.87 -33.82
N GLN A 471 16.63 10.93 -34.54
CA GLN A 471 15.41 11.75 -34.44
C GLN A 471 15.06 12.32 -33.04
N TYR A 472 15.22 13.59 -32.92
CA TYR A 472 14.51 14.66 -32.20
C TYR A 472 15.50 15.67 -31.60
N PRO A 473 15.06 16.93 -31.38
CA PRO A 473 15.97 18.06 -31.11
C PRO A 473 16.68 18.04 -29.73
N ASP A 474 16.41 17.06 -28.89
CA ASP A 474 17.01 16.92 -27.56
C ASP A 474 17.80 15.61 -27.48
N SER A 475 19.00 15.60 -28.04
CA SER A 475 19.88 14.43 -28.03
C SER A 475 20.67 14.28 -26.72
N PHE A 476 20.76 13.04 -26.25
CA PHE A 476 21.74 12.64 -25.23
C PHE A 476 22.96 12.02 -25.91
N ASP A 477 24.13 12.30 -25.38
CA ASP A 477 25.33 11.56 -25.69
C ASP A 477 25.74 10.72 -24.48
N VAL A 478 25.87 9.42 -24.67
CA VAL A 478 26.30 8.49 -23.63
C VAL A 478 27.61 7.86 -24.04
N VAL A 479 28.60 7.94 -23.17
CA VAL A 479 29.90 7.33 -23.36
C VAL A 479 30.11 6.25 -22.32
N VAL A 480 30.27 5.00 -22.75
CA VAL A 480 30.60 3.88 -21.88
C VAL A 480 32.11 3.83 -21.69
N LEU A 481 32.54 3.91 -20.45
CA LEU A 481 33.91 3.71 -20.01
C LEU A 481 34.05 2.32 -19.43
N ARG A 482 35.28 1.81 -19.28
CA ARG A 482 35.51 0.45 -18.71
C ARG A 482 34.82 0.20 -17.37
N GLU A 483 34.65 1.24 -16.55
CA GLU A 483 34.08 1.13 -15.20
C GLU A 483 32.93 2.11 -14.94
N GLN A 484 32.64 3.01 -15.87
CA GLN A 484 31.69 4.10 -15.68
C GLN A 484 30.96 4.43 -16.98
N VAL A 485 29.77 4.99 -16.84
CA VAL A 485 29.02 5.58 -17.94
C VAL A 485 28.86 7.07 -17.69
N ALA A 486 29.37 7.88 -18.62
CA ALA A 486 29.21 9.32 -18.60
C ALA A 486 27.99 9.71 -19.46
N VAL A 487 27.07 10.46 -18.89
CA VAL A 487 25.85 10.91 -19.56
C VAL A 487 25.88 12.42 -19.75
N SER A 488 25.61 12.86 -20.96
CA SER A 488 25.45 14.26 -21.33
C SER A 488 24.05 14.53 -21.86
N ILE A 489 23.45 15.63 -21.44
CA ILE A 489 22.12 16.05 -21.88
C ILE A 489 22.24 17.44 -22.53
N ARG A 490 21.78 17.58 -23.77
CA ARG A 490 21.58 18.83 -24.55
C ARG A 490 22.81 19.64 -24.96
N ASP A 491 23.81 19.78 -24.09
CA ASP A 491 24.94 20.68 -24.29
C ASP A 491 26.30 19.98 -24.38
N GLN A 492 26.27 18.66 -24.61
CA GLN A 492 27.47 17.81 -24.69
C GLN A 492 28.35 17.83 -23.43
N LYS A 493 27.86 18.36 -22.33
CA LYS A 493 28.54 18.31 -21.06
C LYS A 493 28.11 17.14 -20.23
N VAL A 494 29.06 16.45 -19.61
CA VAL A 494 28.77 15.35 -18.69
C VAL A 494 27.96 15.89 -17.52
N THR A 495 26.73 15.42 -17.39
CA THR A 495 25.82 15.77 -16.30
C THR A 495 25.74 14.69 -15.23
N ALA A 496 26.13 13.45 -15.56
CA ALA A 496 26.17 12.34 -14.62
C ALA A 496 27.26 11.33 -14.99
N ILE A 497 27.83 10.68 -13.99
CA ILE A 497 28.74 9.54 -14.13
C ILE A 497 28.19 8.40 -13.27
N ILE A 498 27.97 7.23 -13.88
CA ILE A 498 27.34 6.07 -13.24
C ILE A 498 28.33 4.91 -13.31
N PRO A 499 28.62 4.20 -12.20
CA PRO A 499 29.44 2.98 -12.22
C PRO A 499 28.86 1.94 -13.18
N LEU A 500 29.72 1.28 -13.98
CA LEU A 500 29.26 0.27 -14.94
C LEU A 500 28.57 -0.93 -14.27
N ALA A 501 28.94 -1.24 -13.02
CA ALA A 501 28.29 -2.27 -12.22
C ALA A 501 26.80 -1.97 -11.92
N ASP A 502 26.40 -0.70 -11.90
CA ASP A 502 25.01 -0.29 -11.74
C ASP A 502 24.21 -0.40 -13.07
N PHE A 503 24.89 -0.76 -14.15
CA PHE A 503 24.34 -1.04 -15.47
C PHE A 503 24.12 -2.55 -15.73
N ALA A 504 24.15 -3.40 -14.71
CA ALA A 504 24.00 -4.83 -14.89
C ALA A 504 22.57 -5.22 -15.31
N TYR A 505 22.52 -5.90 -16.33
CA TYR A 505 21.64 -6.82 -17.08
C TYR A 505 20.15 -7.00 -16.71
N ASN A 506 19.64 -6.63 -15.53
CA ASN A 506 18.24 -6.85 -15.11
C ASN A 506 17.58 -5.68 -14.42
N ASP A 507 18.30 -4.62 -14.12
CA ASP A 507 17.72 -3.43 -13.50
C ASP A 507 17.76 -2.28 -14.51
N VAL A 508 16.58 -1.73 -14.74
CA VAL A 508 16.41 -0.57 -15.61
C VAL A 508 16.63 0.69 -14.75
N PRO A 509 17.81 1.29 -14.70
CA PRO A 509 18.04 2.48 -13.89
C PRO A 509 17.34 3.70 -14.52
N VAL A 510 16.92 4.67 -13.69
CA VAL A 510 16.29 5.92 -14.14
C VAL A 510 17.21 7.09 -13.86
N ILE A 511 17.59 7.86 -14.88
CA ILE A 511 18.30 9.14 -14.70
C ILE A 511 17.30 10.29 -14.68
N ASN A 512 17.25 11.06 -13.59
CA ASN A 512 16.38 12.24 -13.42
C ASN A 512 14.89 11.97 -13.71
N GLY A 513 14.40 10.80 -13.31
CA GLY A 513 13.01 10.41 -13.54
C GLY A 513 12.66 10.15 -14.99
N ARG A 514 13.63 10.03 -15.88
CA ARG A 514 13.46 9.68 -17.29
C ARG A 514 13.95 8.26 -17.52
N GLY A 515 13.18 7.48 -18.24
CA GLY A 515 13.56 6.15 -18.67
C GLY A 515 14.32 6.18 -19.99
N PHE A 516 15.38 5.39 -20.09
CA PHE A 516 16.18 5.28 -21.30
C PHE A 516 16.33 3.82 -21.72
N ALA A 517 16.34 3.57 -23.01
CA ALA A 517 16.82 2.31 -23.56
C ALA A 517 18.13 2.58 -24.34
N VAL A 518 19.14 1.80 -24.17
CA VAL A 518 20.50 2.06 -24.69
C VAL A 518 20.86 1.06 -25.76
N HIS A 519 21.47 1.52 -26.83
CA HIS A 519 22.15 0.70 -27.83
C HIS A 519 23.67 0.85 -27.66
N VAL A 520 24.33 -0.19 -27.20
CA VAL A 520 25.80 -0.24 -27.08
C VAL A 520 26.35 -0.95 -28.30
N THR A 521 27.17 -0.27 -29.08
CA THR A 521 28.04 -0.90 -30.06
C THR A 521 29.40 -1.17 -29.41
N SER A 522 29.69 -2.42 -29.06
CA SER A 522 31.07 -2.80 -28.76
C SER A 522 31.82 -2.86 -30.09
N GLY A 523 32.59 -1.84 -30.39
CA GLY A 523 33.56 -1.94 -31.46
C GLY A 523 34.63 -2.97 -31.09
N ALA A 524 35.03 -3.83 -32.07
CA ALA A 524 36.07 -4.81 -31.97
C ALA A 524 37.41 -4.22 -31.55
#